data_eded84b71977191f4783c87048bd040d
#
_entry.id   eded84b71977191f4783c87048bd040d
#
_cell.length_a   1.000
_cell.length_b   1.000
_cell.length_c   1.000
_cell.angle_alpha   90.00
_cell.angle_beta   90.00
_cell.angle_gamma   90.00
#
_symmetry.space_group_name_H-M   'P 1'
#
loop_
_entity.id
_entity.type
_entity.pdbx_description
1 polymer ?
#
loop_
_entity_poly.entity_id
_entity_poly.type
_entity_poly.pdbx_seq_one_letter_code
_entity_poly.pdbx_strand_id
1 'polypeptide(L)'
;MVRTRFAPSPTGFLHIGGVRTALYNWLYARSCGGQFILRIDDTDQTRNLEEALVPILEGFAWLGIDWDEGPGKEIENTSYYQSQRDAYYQQAVEQLLNSGHAYRDFATSEEIQAERKMSRTEGRQTRYSRRRMGSTDAECE
;
A
#
# COMPACT_ATOMS: atom_id res chain seq x y z
N MET A 1 -8.17 -4.04 -22.41
CA MET A 1 -9.01 -3.06 -21.69
C MET A 1 -8.16 -2.38 -20.62
N VAL A 2 -8.19 -1.05 -20.53
CA VAL A 2 -7.45 -0.28 -19.52
C VAL A 2 -8.11 -0.47 -18.15
N ARG A 3 -7.30 -0.72 -17.11
CA ARG A 3 -7.75 -0.77 -15.71
C ARG A 3 -6.86 0.13 -14.89
N THR A 4 -7.45 1.12 -14.25
CA THR A 4 -6.76 2.03 -13.33
C THR A 4 -7.21 1.77 -11.90
N ARG A 5 -6.41 2.20 -10.92
CA ARG A 5 -6.72 1.97 -9.52
C ARG A 5 -6.31 3.17 -8.67
N PHE A 6 -7.16 3.52 -7.73
CA PHE A 6 -6.84 4.35 -6.59
C PHE A 6 -6.95 3.50 -5.31
N ALA A 7 -6.02 3.68 -4.37
CA ALA A 7 -5.95 2.88 -3.16
C ALA A 7 -5.66 3.76 -1.94
N PRO A 8 -6.67 4.45 -1.40
CA PRO A 8 -6.50 5.26 -0.20
C PRO A 8 -6.31 4.38 1.04
N SER A 9 -5.48 4.88 1.97
CA SER A 9 -5.48 4.36 3.34
C SER A 9 -6.61 5.05 4.11
N PRO A 10 -7.41 4.31 4.89
CA PRO A 10 -8.52 4.87 5.67
C PRO A 10 -7.97 5.57 6.93
N THR A 11 -7.36 6.73 6.74
CA THR A 11 -6.74 7.53 7.82
C THR A 11 -7.58 8.74 8.24
N GLY A 12 -8.83 8.80 7.82
CA GLY A 12 -9.78 9.89 8.03
C GLY A 12 -10.28 10.48 6.71
N PHE A 13 -10.50 11.79 6.67
CA PHE A 13 -11.04 12.46 5.48
C PHE A 13 -10.11 12.33 4.27
N LEU A 14 -10.74 12.24 3.10
CA LEU A 14 -10.02 12.19 1.83
C LEU A 14 -9.27 13.51 1.60
N HIS A 15 -7.95 13.46 1.57
CA HIS A 15 -7.11 14.62 1.32
C HIS A 15 -7.20 15.05 -0.14
N ILE A 16 -7.16 16.36 -0.42
CA ILE A 16 -7.27 16.90 -1.80
C ILE A 16 -6.25 16.29 -2.77
N GLY A 17 -5.06 15.93 -2.31
CA GLY A 17 -4.07 15.22 -3.10
C GLY A 17 -4.52 13.82 -3.50
N GLY A 18 -5.23 13.12 -2.61
CA GLY A 18 -5.86 11.82 -2.89
C GLY A 18 -6.98 11.97 -3.93
N VAL A 19 -7.85 12.97 -3.76
CA VAL A 19 -8.91 13.30 -4.74
C VAL A 19 -8.31 13.54 -6.12
N ARG A 20 -7.27 14.35 -6.22
CA ARG A 20 -6.57 14.62 -7.49
C ARG A 20 -6.08 13.32 -8.14
N THR A 21 -5.44 12.45 -7.37
CA THR A 21 -4.92 11.18 -7.89
C THR A 21 -6.06 10.28 -8.37
N ALA A 22 -7.13 10.17 -7.58
CA ALA A 22 -8.32 9.42 -7.97
C ALA A 22 -8.94 9.96 -9.26
N LEU A 23 -9.11 11.29 -9.36
CA LEU A 23 -9.70 11.95 -10.52
C LEU A 23 -8.91 11.66 -11.81
N TYR A 24 -7.58 11.74 -11.80
CA TYR A 24 -6.77 11.42 -12.98
C TYR A 24 -6.92 9.96 -13.40
N ASN A 25 -6.91 9.03 -12.44
CA ASN A 25 -7.12 7.62 -12.72
C ASN A 25 -8.51 7.35 -13.29
N TRP A 26 -9.53 7.97 -12.72
CA TRP A 26 -10.92 7.85 -13.16
C TRP A 26 -11.12 8.42 -14.57
N LEU A 27 -10.65 9.66 -14.83
CA LEU A 27 -10.72 10.29 -16.14
C LEU A 27 -10.02 9.46 -17.22
N TYR A 28 -8.84 8.93 -16.91
CA TYR A 28 -8.11 8.09 -17.85
C TYR A 28 -8.85 6.79 -18.16
N ALA A 29 -9.38 6.12 -17.13
CA ALA A 29 -10.22 4.93 -17.35
C ALA A 29 -11.41 5.26 -18.24
N ARG A 30 -12.16 6.32 -17.92
CA ARG A 30 -13.36 6.72 -18.68
C ARG A 30 -13.02 7.13 -20.12
N SER A 31 -11.93 7.85 -20.35
CA SER A 31 -11.50 8.26 -21.70
C SER A 31 -11.12 7.06 -22.59
N CYS A 32 -10.66 5.98 -22.00
CA CYS A 32 -10.26 4.77 -22.72
C CYS A 32 -11.37 3.68 -22.77
N GLY A 33 -12.57 3.96 -22.28
CA GLY A 33 -13.62 2.94 -22.11
C GLY A 33 -13.17 1.79 -21.19
N GLY A 34 -12.33 2.09 -20.22
CA GLY A 34 -11.75 1.16 -19.26
C GLY A 34 -12.49 1.13 -17.93
N GLN A 35 -11.86 0.52 -16.92
CA GLN A 35 -12.41 0.34 -15.58
C GLN A 35 -11.57 1.14 -14.54
N PHE A 36 -12.26 1.75 -13.59
CA PHE A 36 -11.66 2.37 -12.42
C PHE A 36 -11.96 1.55 -11.16
N ILE A 37 -10.92 1.17 -10.45
CA ILE A 37 -10.98 0.28 -9.29
C ILE A 37 -10.66 1.07 -8.03
N LEU A 38 -11.49 0.93 -7.00
CA LEU A 38 -11.23 1.45 -5.67
C LEU A 38 -10.77 0.30 -4.77
N ARG A 39 -9.54 0.38 -4.23
CA ARG A 39 -9.01 -0.54 -3.22
C ARG A 39 -8.78 0.24 -1.92
N ILE A 40 -8.97 -0.41 -0.80
CA ILE A 40 -8.71 0.17 0.52
C ILE A 40 -7.43 -0.43 1.08
N ASP A 41 -6.45 0.43 1.39
CA ASP A 41 -5.17 0.02 1.97
C ASP A 41 -5.25 0.11 3.52
N ASP A 42 -5.96 -0.84 4.11
CA ASP A 42 -6.36 -0.96 5.51
C ASP A 42 -5.35 -1.76 6.35
N THR A 43 -4.08 -1.46 6.22
CA THR A 43 -3.00 -2.17 6.95
C THR A 43 -2.91 -1.81 8.42
N ASP A 44 -3.44 -0.67 8.85
CA ASP A 44 -3.49 -0.24 10.25
C ASP A 44 -4.78 -0.73 10.92
N GLN A 45 -4.72 -1.92 11.50
CA GLN A 45 -5.85 -2.56 12.18
C GLN A 45 -6.24 -1.90 13.52
N THR A 46 -5.46 -0.92 14.00
CA THR A 46 -5.76 -0.23 15.27
C THR A 46 -6.89 0.79 15.11
N ARG A 47 -7.28 1.11 13.90
CA ARG A 47 -8.33 2.08 13.57
C ARG A 47 -9.63 1.37 13.25
N ASN A 48 -10.75 2.00 13.64
CA ASN A 48 -12.05 1.55 13.19
C ASN A 48 -12.16 1.80 11.67
N LEU A 49 -12.04 0.73 10.91
CA LEU A 49 -12.06 0.76 9.44
C LEU A 49 -13.37 1.36 8.92
N GLU A 50 -14.49 0.99 9.51
CA GLU A 50 -15.82 1.39 9.07
C GLU A 50 -16.00 2.91 9.21
N GLU A 51 -15.64 3.49 10.35
CA GLU A 51 -15.73 4.93 10.59
C GLU A 51 -14.82 5.73 9.66
N ALA A 52 -13.65 5.19 9.30
CA ALA A 52 -12.71 5.87 8.42
C ALA A 52 -13.05 5.72 6.94
N LEU A 53 -13.78 4.67 6.55
CA LEU A 53 -14.15 4.39 5.17
C LEU A 53 -15.33 5.24 4.70
N VAL A 54 -16.35 5.42 5.53
CA VAL A 54 -17.57 6.16 5.18
C VAL A 54 -17.27 7.56 4.62
N PRO A 55 -16.45 8.42 5.26
CA PRO A 55 -16.14 9.75 4.72
C PRO A 55 -15.43 9.72 3.35
N ILE A 56 -14.66 8.66 3.06
CA ILE A 56 -13.99 8.50 1.77
C ILE A 56 -15.02 8.20 0.68
N LEU A 57 -15.93 7.25 0.94
CA LEU A 57 -16.97 6.87 -0.02
C LEU A 57 -17.97 8.00 -0.26
N GLU A 58 -18.38 8.71 0.79
CA GLU A 58 -19.24 9.90 0.67
C GLU A 58 -18.56 11.01 -0.12
N GLY A 59 -17.26 11.25 0.10
CA GLY A 59 -16.48 12.23 -0.65
C GLY A 59 -16.44 11.90 -2.15
N PHE A 60 -16.27 10.64 -2.52
CA PHE A 60 -16.33 10.20 -3.92
C PHE A 60 -17.73 10.35 -4.51
N ALA A 61 -18.77 9.98 -3.76
CA ALA A 61 -20.14 10.14 -4.19
C ALA A 61 -20.49 11.62 -4.43
N TRP A 62 -20.06 12.52 -3.52
CA TRP A 62 -20.26 13.96 -3.67
C TRP A 62 -19.55 14.55 -4.90
N LEU A 63 -18.34 14.04 -5.23
CA LEU A 63 -17.57 14.45 -6.40
C LEU A 63 -18.06 13.82 -7.70
N GLY A 64 -19.01 12.88 -7.65
CA GLY A 64 -19.46 12.13 -8.82
C GLY A 64 -18.41 11.18 -9.39
N ILE A 65 -17.41 10.79 -8.59
CA ILE A 65 -16.39 9.80 -8.95
C ILE A 65 -16.91 8.42 -8.54
N ASP A 66 -17.42 7.67 -9.49
CA ASP A 66 -17.85 6.29 -9.31
C ASP A 66 -16.72 5.30 -9.63
N TRP A 67 -16.82 4.08 -9.10
CA TRP A 67 -15.88 2.99 -9.40
C TRP A 67 -16.64 1.78 -9.95
N ASP A 68 -15.93 0.98 -10.75
CA ASP A 68 -16.50 -0.19 -11.39
C ASP A 68 -16.34 -1.44 -10.51
N GLU A 69 -15.25 -1.49 -9.73
CA GLU A 69 -14.92 -2.55 -8.78
C GLU A 69 -14.39 -1.94 -7.48
N GLY A 70 -14.77 -2.51 -6.33
CA GLY A 70 -14.34 -2.03 -5.03
C GLY A 70 -15.41 -2.23 -3.95
N PRO A 71 -15.32 -1.51 -2.83
CA PRO A 71 -16.30 -1.58 -1.76
C PRO A 71 -17.74 -1.34 -2.27
N GLY A 72 -18.63 -2.28 -1.99
CA GLY A 72 -20.02 -2.27 -2.46
C GLY A 72 -20.22 -2.64 -3.94
N LYS A 73 -19.15 -2.99 -4.66
CA LYS A 73 -19.15 -3.50 -6.04
C LYS A 73 -18.11 -4.61 -6.20
N GLU A 74 -18.08 -5.52 -5.26
CA GLU A 74 -17.12 -6.62 -5.23
C GLU A 74 -17.42 -7.63 -6.35
N ILE A 75 -16.36 -8.08 -7.03
CA ILE A 75 -16.42 -9.24 -7.94
C ILE A 75 -16.10 -10.49 -7.12
N GLU A 76 -16.83 -11.56 -7.40
CA GLU A 76 -16.64 -12.84 -6.72
C GLU A 76 -15.16 -13.28 -6.72
N ASN A 77 -14.69 -13.80 -5.60
CA ASN A 77 -13.32 -14.26 -5.37
C ASN A 77 -12.23 -13.15 -5.49
N THR A 78 -12.62 -11.88 -5.40
CA THR A 78 -11.67 -10.77 -5.42
C THR A 78 -11.82 -9.93 -4.15
N SER A 79 -10.71 -9.61 -3.48
CA SER A 79 -10.71 -8.69 -2.35
C SER A 79 -10.17 -7.32 -2.73
N TYR A 80 -10.89 -6.30 -2.31
CA TYR A 80 -10.52 -4.89 -2.48
C TYR A 80 -10.03 -4.24 -1.17
N TYR A 81 -9.78 -5.05 -0.15
CA TYR A 81 -9.13 -4.63 1.10
C TYR A 81 -7.73 -5.26 1.17
N GLN A 82 -6.73 -4.43 1.48
CA GLN A 82 -5.33 -4.91 1.51
C GLN A 82 -5.12 -5.97 2.59
N SER A 83 -5.75 -5.82 3.76
CA SER A 83 -5.71 -6.78 4.87
C SER A 83 -6.18 -8.19 4.52
N GLN A 84 -7.01 -8.33 3.49
CA GLN A 84 -7.54 -9.62 3.03
C GLN A 84 -6.69 -10.28 1.94
N ARG A 85 -5.50 -9.76 1.65
CA ARG A 85 -4.66 -10.18 0.52
C ARG A 85 -3.33 -10.83 0.93
N ASP A 86 -3.18 -11.20 2.20
CA ASP A 86 -1.93 -11.72 2.75
C ASP A 86 -1.37 -12.92 1.99
N ALA A 87 -2.23 -13.85 1.57
CA ALA A 87 -1.80 -15.02 0.80
C ALA A 87 -1.09 -14.63 -0.51
N TYR A 88 -1.57 -13.59 -1.21
CA TYR A 88 -0.93 -13.09 -2.43
C TYR A 88 0.41 -12.43 -2.13
N TYR A 89 0.52 -11.71 -1.01
CA TYR A 89 1.77 -11.05 -0.62
C TYR A 89 2.82 -12.08 -0.20
N GLN A 90 2.44 -13.10 0.56
CA GLN A 90 3.32 -14.20 0.95
C GLN A 90 3.88 -14.92 -0.29
N GLN A 91 3.01 -15.30 -1.23
CA GLN A 91 3.44 -15.92 -2.49
C GLN A 91 4.41 -15.03 -3.28
N ALA A 92 4.13 -13.73 -3.39
CA ALA A 92 5.00 -12.79 -4.08
C ALA A 92 6.35 -12.62 -3.38
N VAL A 93 6.37 -12.56 -2.05
CA VAL A 93 7.60 -12.50 -1.25
C VAL A 93 8.45 -13.75 -1.46
N GLU A 94 7.86 -14.94 -1.42
CA GLU A 94 8.57 -16.20 -1.67
C GLU A 94 9.18 -16.22 -3.08
N GLN A 95 8.45 -15.79 -4.09
CA GLN A 95 8.97 -15.69 -5.45
C GLN A 95 10.18 -14.74 -5.55
N LEU A 96 10.10 -13.58 -4.87
CA LEU A 96 11.19 -12.61 -4.86
C LEU A 96 12.42 -13.15 -4.12
N LEU A 97 12.23 -13.83 -3.00
CA LEU A 97 13.33 -14.46 -2.25
C LEU A 97 13.99 -15.56 -3.09
N ASN A 98 13.20 -16.46 -3.68
CA ASN A 98 13.70 -17.57 -4.49
C ASN A 98 14.43 -17.10 -5.77
N SER A 99 14.02 -15.98 -6.33
CA SER A 99 14.67 -15.38 -7.52
C SER A 99 15.85 -14.46 -7.18
N GLY A 100 16.17 -14.25 -5.91
CA GLY A 100 17.26 -13.35 -5.47
C GLY A 100 16.97 -11.85 -5.62
N HIS A 101 15.71 -11.48 -5.88
CA HIS A 101 15.27 -10.07 -5.98
C HIS A 101 14.89 -9.46 -4.63
N ALA A 102 14.76 -10.26 -3.59
CA ALA A 102 14.59 -9.84 -2.22
C ALA A 102 15.53 -10.62 -1.30
N TYR A 103 15.76 -10.12 -0.11
CA TYR A 103 16.52 -10.78 0.94
C TYR A 103 15.85 -10.52 2.29
N ARG A 104 16.06 -11.42 3.24
CA ARG A 104 15.65 -11.20 4.63
C ARG A 104 16.65 -10.30 5.32
N ASP A 105 16.15 -9.38 6.13
CA ASP A 105 16.97 -8.49 6.95
C ASP A 105 16.40 -8.49 8.38
N PHE A 106 17.27 -8.66 9.35
CA PHE A 106 16.93 -8.81 10.75
C PHE A 106 17.36 -7.59 11.60
N ALA A 107 17.65 -6.45 10.94
CA ALA A 107 17.97 -5.23 11.65
C ALA A 107 16.75 -4.70 12.40
N THR A 108 16.94 -4.33 13.68
CA THR A 108 15.88 -3.72 14.48
C THR A 108 15.59 -2.28 14.04
N SER A 109 14.43 -1.77 14.42
CA SER A 109 14.07 -0.37 14.14
C SER A 109 15.06 0.60 14.79
N GLU A 110 15.58 0.28 15.96
CA GLU A 110 16.57 1.06 16.70
C GLU A 110 17.92 1.11 15.96
N GLU A 111 18.38 -0.01 15.45
CA GLU A 111 19.61 -0.11 14.64
C GLU A 111 19.49 0.74 13.36
N ILE A 112 18.36 0.66 12.68
CA ILE A 112 18.08 1.45 11.46
C ILE A 112 18.05 2.95 11.78
N GLN A 113 17.40 3.35 12.87
CA GLN A 113 17.33 4.74 13.29
C GLN A 113 18.70 5.29 13.70
N ALA A 114 19.49 4.50 14.43
CA ALA A 114 20.86 4.87 14.82
C ALA A 114 21.74 5.10 13.57
N GLU A 115 21.69 4.22 12.60
CA GLU A 115 22.42 4.35 11.34
C GLU A 115 22.02 5.62 10.56
N ARG A 116 20.71 5.91 10.49
CA ARG A 116 20.20 7.13 9.85
C ARG A 116 20.69 8.39 10.57
N LYS A 117 20.70 8.37 11.91
CA LYS A 117 21.19 9.49 12.71
C LYS A 117 22.68 9.73 12.50
N MET A 118 23.50 8.69 12.52
CA MET A 118 24.93 8.77 12.25
C MET A 118 25.20 9.34 10.84
N SER A 119 24.56 8.83 9.81
CA SER A 119 24.74 9.32 8.44
C SER A 119 24.44 10.82 8.31
N ARG A 120 23.37 11.29 9.00
CA ARG A 120 23.03 12.73 9.03
C ARG A 120 24.08 13.56 9.72
N THR A 121 24.61 13.09 10.86
CA THR A 121 25.64 13.80 11.62
C THR A 121 26.95 13.94 10.84
N GLU A 122 27.27 12.93 10.03
CA GLU A 122 28.48 12.92 9.19
C GLU A 122 28.27 13.60 7.82
N GLY A 123 27.10 14.17 7.56
CA GLY A 123 26.77 14.82 6.29
C GLY A 123 26.73 13.87 5.09
N ARG A 124 26.65 12.56 5.34
CA ARG A 124 26.59 11.53 4.29
C ARG A 124 25.14 11.28 3.86
N GLN A 125 24.95 10.93 2.58
CA GLN A 125 23.66 10.45 2.12
C GLN A 125 23.31 9.16 2.86
N THR A 126 22.13 9.12 3.49
CA THR A 126 21.64 7.94 4.19
C THR A 126 21.40 6.81 3.20
N ARG A 127 22.25 5.78 3.25
CA ARG A 127 22.07 4.52 2.52
C ARG A 127 21.98 3.41 3.55
N TYR A 128 21.05 2.50 3.39
CA TYR A 128 20.92 1.34 4.27
C TYR A 128 22.13 0.40 4.07
N SER A 129 22.80 0.04 5.18
CA SER A 129 24.09 -0.69 5.13
C SER A 129 23.96 -2.19 4.84
N ARG A 130 22.74 -2.74 4.95
CA ARG A 130 22.46 -4.19 4.80
C ARG A 130 23.27 -5.06 5.76
N ARG A 131 23.53 -4.59 6.98
CA ARG A 131 24.41 -5.28 7.96
C ARG A 131 23.93 -6.66 8.35
N ARG A 132 22.62 -6.88 8.36
CA ARG A 132 21.98 -8.14 8.73
C ARG A 132 21.55 -8.97 7.53
N MET A 133 21.95 -8.58 6.31
CA MET A 133 21.68 -9.33 5.11
C MET A 133 22.47 -10.64 5.12
N GLY A 134 21.78 -11.75 4.94
CA GLY A 134 22.39 -13.09 4.95
C GLY A 134 22.52 -13.72 6.33
N SER A 135 22.09 -13.04 7.42
CA SER A 135 21.91 -13.69 8.71
C SER A 135 20.87 -14.80 8.59
N THR A 136 21.12 -15.95 9.21
CA THR A 136 20.17 -17.05 9.23
C THR A 136 19.14 -16.85 10.35
N ASP A 137 17.96 -17.47 10.22
CA ASP A 137 16.93 -17.41 11.25
C ASP A 137 17.47 -17.87 12.62
N ALA A 138 18.49 -18.77 12.64
CA ALA A 138 19.16 -19.26 13.84
C ALA A 138 20.10 -18.24 14.53
N GLU A 139 20.46 -17.14 13.86
CA GLU A 139 21.30 -16.06 14.44
C GLU A 139 20.44 -14.95 15.06
N CYS A 140 19.11 -15.07 14.99
CA CYS A 140 18.14 -14.08 15.44
C CYS A 140 17.31 -14.51 16.66
N GLU A 141 17.51 -15.77 17.17
CA GLU A 141 17.02 -16.25 18.46
C GLU A 141 18.03 -15.92 19.58
#